data_f781c63f723c143a2435f62208c21780
#
_entry.id   f781c63f723c143a2435f62208c21780
#
_cell.length_a   1.000
_cell.length_b   1.000
_cell.length_c   1.000
_cell.angle_alpha   90.00
_cell.angle_beta   90.00
_cell.angle_gamma   90.00
#
_symmetry.space_group_name_H-M   'P 1'
#
loop_
_entity.id
_entity.type
_entity.pdbx_description
1 polymer ?
#
loop_
_entity_poly.entity_id
_entity_poly.type
_entity_poly.pdbx_seq_one_letter_code
_entity_poly.pdbx_strand_id
1 'polypeptide(L)'
;LRGKQNFRLKKFGIIAIQYESGRASSKSNESPLRPSSFDRSYNYSELYIPMVKNKNLILVDELGISYRLENRKYDAEDFNDPLHSGRSHQDSKYDAWMKKQIFEDMNVKLAFRMRDRSTVSSYNWVSDLKSFNQLQTWISIEWKIDYDKY
;
A
#
# COMPACT_ATOMS: atom_id res chain seq x y z
N LEU A 1 -6.10 -13.24 10.14
CA LEU A 1 -5.03 -14.17 9.76
C LEU A 1 -3.86 -13.36 9.16
N ARG A 2 -2.63 -13.69 9.57
CA ARG A 2 -1.43 -13.07 9.02
C ARG A 2 -0.33 -14.11 8.84
N GLY A 3 0.31 -14.10 7.68
CA GLY A 3 1.44 -14.99 7.35
C GLY A 3 2.54 -14.23 6.59
N LYS A 4 3.78 -14.63 6.82
CA LYS A 4 4.95 -14.09 6.11
C LYS A 4 5.96 -15.20 5.85
N GLN A 5 6.41 -15.31 4.61
CA GLN A 5 7.49 -16.19 4.20
C GLN A 5 8.56 -15.40 3.47
N ASN A 6 9.82 -15.59 3.83
CA ASN A 6 10.97 -14.97 3.17
C ASN A 6 11.77 -16.01 2.40
N PHE A 7 12.23 -15.64 1.21
CA PHE A 7 13.08 -16.43 0.34
C PHE A 7 14.35 -15.65 0.00
N ARG A 8 15.51 -16.25 0.21
CA ARG A 8 16.79 -15.66 -0.21
C ARG A 8 17.19 -16.26 -1.54
N LEU A 9 17.20 -15.44 -2.56
CA LEU A 9 17.63 -15.82 -3.91
C LEU A 9 19.07 -15.37 -4.12
N LYS A 10 20.03 -16.31 -4.25
CA LYS A 10 21.49 -16.04 -4.26
C LYS A 10 21.91 -14.89 -5.18
N LYS A 11 21.31 -14.76 -6.36
CA LYS A 11 21.66 -13.73 -7.38
C LYS A 11 20.71 -12.52 -7.37
N PHE A 12 19.48 -12.68 -6.91
CA PHE A 12 18.42 -11.68 -7.06
C PHE A 12 18.06 -10.93 -5.77
N GLY A 13 18.60 -11.33 -4.64
CA GLY A 13 18.34 -10.67 -3.35
C GLY A 13 17.33 -11.41 -2.47
N ILE A 14 16.47 -10.68 -1.79
CA ILE A 14 15.47 -11.21 -0.87
C ILE A 14 14.09 -10.91 -1.45
N ILE A 15 13.25 -11.94 -1.54
CA ILE A 15 11.82 -11.81 -1.82
C ILE A 15 11.03 -12.26 -0.59
N ALA A 16 9.97 -11.55 -0.26
CA ALA A 16 9.03 -11.98 0.76
C ALA A 16 7.64 -12.11 0.17
N ILE A 17 6.85 -13.04 0.68
CA ILE A 17 5.41 -13.14 0.42
C ILE A 17 4.73 -12.94 1.76
N GLN A 18 3.86 -11.94 1.83
CA GLN A 18 3.10 -11.61 3.02
C GLN A 18 1.62 -11.62 2.66
N TYR A 19 0.84 -12.30 3.48
CA TYR A 19 -0.61 -12.32 3.35
C TYR A 19 -1.24 -11.93 4.67
N GLU A 20 -2.23 -11.07 4.60
CA GLU A 20 -3.05 -10.66 5.73
C GLU A 20 -4.52 -10.65 5.34
N SER A 21 -5.39 -11.10 6.23
CA SER A 21 -6.83 -10.95 6.10
C SER A 21 -7.47 -10.71 7.45
N GLY A 22 -8.51 -9.93 7.48
CA GLY A 22 -9.17 -9.57 8.72
C GLY A 22 -10.44 -8.76 8.48
N ARG A 23 -10.98 -8.31 9.60
CA ARG A 23 -12.12 -7.41 9.64
C ARG A 23 -11.77 -6.19 10.46
N ALA A 24 -12.03 -5.02 9.92
CA ALA A 24 -12.05 -3.77 10.65
C ALA A 24 -13.50 -3.50 11.08
N SER A 25 -13.70 -3.31 12.39
CA SER A 25 -15.02 -2.99 12.95
C SER A 25 -15.05 -1.54 13.37
N SER A 26 -16.01 -0.79 12.89
CA SER A 26 -16.33 0.54 13.39
C SER A 26 -17.10 0.41 14.72
N LYS A 27 -16.77 1.26 15.68
CA LYS A 27 -17.54 1.44 16.93
C LYS A 27 -18.42 2.68 16.89
N SER A 28 -18.47 3.37 15.77
CA SER A 28 -19.28 4.58 15.63
C SER A 28 -20.75 4.21 15.66
N ASN A 29 -21.48 4.82 16.59
CA ASN A 29 -22.95 4.83 16.65
C ASN A 29 -23.49 6.05 15.89
N GLU A 30 -22.76 6.55 14.91
CA GLU A 30 -23.19 7.74 14.19
C GLU A 30 -24.53 7.55 13.51
N SER A 31 -25.31 8.59 13.58
CA SER A 31 -26.55 8.72 12.85
C SER A 31 -26.32 8.44 11.35
N PRO A 32 -27.20 7.67 10.69
CA PRO A 32 -27.13 7.46 9.25
C PRO A 32 -27.15 8.75 8.43
N LEU A 33 -27.53 9.88 9.05
CA LEU A 33 -27.54 11.22 8.44
C LEU A 33 -26.13 11.84 8.29
N ARG A 34 -25.09 11.28 8.92
CA ARG A 34 -23.70 11.74 8.82
C ARG A 34 -22.72 10.56 8.71
N PRO A 35 -22.76 9.80 7.61
CA PRO A 35 -21.86 8.69 7.43
C PRO A 35 -20.43 9.19 7.27
N SER A 36 -19.52 8.78 8.17
CA SER A 36 -18.09 9.00 8.02
C SER A 36 -17.47 7.90 7.16
N SER A 37 -16.63 8.27 6.20
CA SER A 37 -15.92 7.31 5.35
C SER A 37 -14.91 6.45 6.12
N PHE A 38 -14.58 6.83 7.35
CA PHE A 38 -13.61 6.12 8.20
C PHE A 38 -14.25 5.14 9.17
N ASP A 39 -15.56 5.28 9.42
CA ASP A 39 -16.25 4.60 10.51
C ASP A 39 -17.07 3.40 10.07
N ARG A 40 -16.79 2.86 8.89
CA ARG A 40 -17.55 1.71 8.38
C ARG A 40 -16.75 0.42 8.51
N SER A 41 -17.41 -0.61 9.02
CA SER A 41 -16.86 -1.96 9.08
C SER A 41 -16.64 -2.54 7.70
N TYR A 42 -15.53 -3.25 7.54
CA TYR A 42 -15.20 -3.93 6.30
C TYR A 42 -14.36 -5.18 6.54
N ASN A 43 -14.46 -6.13 5.63
CA ASN A 43 -13.56 -7.26 5.52
C ASN A 43 -12.47 -6.93 4.50
N TYR A 44 -11.24 -7.40 4.76
CA TYR A 44 -10.12 -7.17 3.85
C TYR A 44 -9.22 -8.39 3.71
N SER A 45 -8.55 -8.46 2.57
CA SER A 45 -7.39 -9.34 2.36
C SER A 45 -6.31 -8.56 1.62
N GLU A 46 -5.07 -8.76 2.00
CA GLU A 46 -3.90 -8.12 1.38
C GLU A 46 -2.85 -9.17 1.07
N LEU A 47 -2.32 -9.12 -0.15
CA LEU A 47 -1.12 -9.82 -0.57
C LEU A 47 -0.04 -8.78 -0.84
N TYR A 48 1.14 -8.93 -0.24
CA TYR A 48 2.28 -8.04 -0.44
C TYR A 48 3.54 -8.84 -0.75
N ILE A 49 4.17 -8.54 -1.87
CA ILE A 49 5.35 -9.24 -2.38
C ILE A 49 6.47 -8.23 -2.66
N PRO A 50 7.31 -7.88 -1.67
CA PRO A 50 8.50 -7.08 -1.88
C PRO A 50 9.67 -7.94 -2.33
N MET A 51 10.50 -7.40 -3.22
CA MET A 51 11.79 -7.93 -3.60
C MET A 51 12.83 -6.82 -3.51
N VAL A 52 13.92 -7.09 -2.79
CA VAL A 52 15.00 -6.13 -2.55
C VAL A 52 16.33 -6.77 -2.87
N LYS A 53 17.16 -6.06 -3.63
CA LYS A 53 18.55 -6.41 -3.92
C LYS A 53 19.47 -5.29 -3.43
N ASN A 54 20.41 -5.63 -2.57
CA ASN A 54 21.38 -4.71 -1.95
C ASN A 54 22.84 -5.18 -2.03
N LYS A 55 23.11 -6.14 -2.91
CA LYS A 55 24.47 -6.67 -3.13
C LYS A 55 24.77 -6.79 -4.61
N ASN A 56 26.05 -6.62 -4.97
CA ASN A 56 26.53 -6.74 -6.36
C ASN A 56 25.81 -5.78 -7.32
N LEU A 57 25.59 -4.55 -6.88
CA LEU A 57 25.10 -3.43 -7.66
C LEU A 57 26.25 -2.48 -7.94
N ILE A 58 26.32 -1.92 -9.16
CA ILE A 58 27.43 -1.07 -9.60
C ILE A 58 27.14 0.42 -9.36
N LEU A 59 25.92 0.86 -9.68
CA LEU A 59 25.56 2.27 -9.68
C LEU A 59 24.77 2.71 -8.44
N VAL A 60 24.08 1.79 -7.79
CA VAL A 60 23.20 2.05 -6.65
C VAL A 60 23.48 1.02 -5.55
N ASP A 61 23.08 1.32 -4.33
CA ASP A 61 23.32 0.46 -3.18
C ASP A 61 22.12 -0.45 -2.88
N GLU A 62 20.92 -0.04 -3.33
CA GLU A 62 19.71 -0.83 -3.22
C GLU A 62 18.82 -0.65 -4.44
N LEU A 63 18.24 -1.73 -4.92
CA LEU A 63 17.15 -1.77 -5.85
C LEU A 63 16.00 -2.55 -5.23
N GLY A 64 14.78 -2.06 -5.39
CA GLY A 64 13.61 -2.77 -4.91
C GLY A 64 12.43 -2.62 -5.85
N ILE A 65 11.62 -3.66 -5.86
CA ILE A 65 10.29 -3.66 -6.45
C ILE A 65 9.31 -4.27 -5.46
N SER A 66 8.07 -3.86 -5.50
CA SER A 66 7.04 -4.54 -4.73
C SER A 66 5.71 -4.55 -5.48
N TYR A 67 4.94 -5.59 -5.20
CA TYR A 67 3.56 -5.70 -5.61
C TYR A 67 2.69 -5.83 -4.37
N ARG A 68 1.58 -5.07 -4.33
CA ARG A 68 0.56 -5.17 -3.30
C ARG A 68 -0.81 -5.25 -3.94
N LEU A 69 -1.59 -6.23 -3.52
CA LEU A 69 -2.98 -6.39 -3.89
C LEU A 69 -3.83 -6.36 -2.63
N GLU A 70 -4.72 -5.39 -2.52
CA GLU A 70 -5.70 -5.30 -1.44
C GLU A 70 -7.11 -5.49 -2.01
N ASN A 71 -7.87 -6.39 -1.43
CA ASN A 71 -9.31 -6.51 -1.65
C ASN A 71 -10.02 -6.06 -0.38
N ARG A 72 -11.04 -5.22 -0.52
CA ARG A 72 -11.84 -4.72 0.59
C ARG A 72 -13.32 -4.79 0.24
N LYS A 73 -14.13 -5.28 1.17
CA LYS A 73 -15.59 -5.31 1.06
C LYS A 73 -16.21 -4.69 2.29
N TYR A 74 -16.99 -3.66 2.09
CA TYR A 74 -17.73 -2.98 3.16
C TYR A 74 -18.98 -3.75 3.54
N ASP A 75 -19.33 -3.72 4.82
CA ASP A 75 -20.50 -4.41 5.39
C ASP A 75 -21.76 -3.54 5.35
N ALA A 76 -21.64 -2.26 4.96
CA ALA A 76 -22.76 -1.33 4.92
C ALA A 76 -23.77 -1.71 3.82
N GLU A 77 -25.05 -1.81 4.20
CA GLU A 77 -26.18 -2.04 3.31
C GLU A 77 -27.19 -0.86 3.32
N ASP A 78 -26.89 0.19 4.09
CA ASP A 78 -27.76 1.34 4.28
C ASP A 78 -27.77 2.24 3.03
N PHE A 79 -28.97 2.51 2.50
CA PHE A 79 -29.18 3.44 1.37
C PHE A 79 -28.78 4.89 1.71
N ASN A 80 -28.79 5.26 2.98
CA ASN A 80 -28.37 6.59 3.43
C ASN A 80 -26.84 6.74 3.46
N ASP A 81 -26.09 5.66 3.20
CA ASP A 81 -24.64 5.66 3.08
C ASP A 81 -24.20 5.20 1.68
N PRO A 82 -24.45 5.98 0.64
CA PRO A 82 -24.14 5.59 -0.74
C PRO A 82 -22.65 5.36 -0.98
N LEU A 83 -21.79 5.95 -0.15
CA LEU A 83 -20.33 5.80 -0.29
C LEU A 83 -19.84 4.41 0.12
N HIS A 84 -20.58 3.66 0.94
CA HIS A 84 -20.16 2.35 1.44
C HIS A 84 -21.14 1.24 1.12
N SER A 85 -22.42 1.56 0.86
CA SER A 85 -23.45 0.58 0.58
C SER A 85 -23.09 -0.32 -0.61
N GLY A 86 -22.99 -1.62 -0.35
CA GLY A 86 -22.63 -2.63 -1.35
C GLY A 86 -21.25 -2.42 -2.00
N ARG A 87 -20.37 -1.59 -1.42
CA ARG A 87 -19.08 -1.26 -2.02
C ARG A 87 -18.03 -2.33 -1.73
N SER A 88 -17.32 -2.69 -2.79
CA SER A 88 -16.05 -3.41 -2.70
C SER A 88 -15.01 -2.76 -3.61
N HIS A 89 -13.72 -2.96 -3.31
CA HIS A 89 -12.68 -2.55 -4.22
C HIS A 89 -11.50 -3.52 -4.22
N GLN A 90 -10.81 -3.54 -5.36
CA GLN A 90 -9.51 -4.14 -5.53
C GLN A 90 -8.50 -3.03 -5.83
N ASP A 91 -7.43 -2.96 -5.06
CA ASP A 91 -6.39 -1.94 -5.15
C ASP A 91 -5.04 -2.63 -5.40
N SER A 92 -4.50 -2.43 -6.58
CA SER A 92 -3.19 -2.94 -7.00
C SER A 92 -2.16 -1.83 -6.96
N LYS A 93 -1.02 -2.08 -6.29
CA LYS A 93 0.11 -1.13 -6.22
C LYS A 93 1.38 -1.83 -6.66
N TYR A 94 2.09 -1.18 -7.56
CA TYR A 94 3.40 -1.58 -8.04
C TYR A 94 4.39 -0.47 -7.66
N ASP A 95 5.35 -0.80 -6.83
CA ASP A 95 6.42 0.13 -6.45
C ASP A 95 7.74 -0.34 -7.05
N ALA A 96 8.55 0.60 -7.53
CA ALA A 96 9.94 0.38 -7.89
C ALA A 96 10.78 1.51 -7.28
N TRP A 97 11.94 1.18 -6.73
CA TRP A 97 12.83 2.20 -6.16
C TRP A 97 14.30 1.83 -6.34
N MET A 98 15.11 2.86 -6.34
CA MET A 98 16.55 2.76 -6.23
C MET A 98 17.04 3.71 -5.14
N LYS A 99 18.07 3.28 -4.41
CA LYS A 99 18.70 4.05 -3.33
C LYS A 99 20.18 4.09 -3.53
N LYS A 100 20.79 5.26 -3.34
CA LYS A 100 22.22 5.52 -3.39
C LYS A 100 22.66 6.26 -2.14
N GLN A 101 23.68 5.76 -1.48
CA GLN A 101 24.39 6.49 -0.44
C GLN A 101 25.31 7.53 -1.11
N ILE A 102 25.13 8.79 -0.77
CA ILE A 102 25.91 9.91 -1.30
C ILE A 102 27.01 10.30 -0.32
N PHE A 103 26.70 10.33 0.99
CA PHE A 103 27.62 10.52 2.09
C PHE A 103 27.38 9.48 3.18
N GLU A 104 28.29 9.37 4.17
CA GLU A 104 28.17 8.38 5.26
C GLU A 104 26.79 8.39 5.92
N ASP A 105 26.23 9.59 6.11
CA ASP A 105 24.96 9.79 6.81
C ASP A 105 23.80 10.14 5.89
N MET A 106 24.02 10.19 4.57
CA MET A 106 22.99 10.65 3.63
C MET A 106 22.74 9.67 2.48
N ASN A 107 21.46 9.33 2.28
CA ASN A 107 21.01 8.54 1.15
C ASN A 107 20.02 9.32 0.29
N VAL A 108 20.07 9.10 -1.00
CA VAL A 108 19.07 9.56 -1.95
C VAL A 108 18.30 8.35 -2.49
N LYS A 109 16.98 8.46 -2.51
CA LYS A 109 16.09 7.42 -3.02
C LYS A 109 15.19 8.03 -4.09
N LEU A 110 15.21 7.41 -5.28
CA LEU A 110 14.23 7.66 -6.34
C LEU A 110 13.21 6.52 -6.33
N ALA A 111 11.94 6.86 -6.38
CA ALA A 111 10.88 5.87 -6.35
C ALA A 111 9.73 6.21 -7.30
N PHE A 112 9.10 5.15 -7.79
CA PHE A 112 7.97 5.16 -8.69
C PHE A 112 6.87 4.29 -8.10
N ARG A 113 5.62 4.72 -8.23
CA ARG A 113 4.44 3.96 -7.87
C ARG A 113 3.40 4.05 -8.96
N MET A 114 2.94 2.92 -9.42
CA MET A 114 1.70 2.79 -10.19
C MET A 114 0.64 2.17 -9.29
N ARG A 115 -0.52 2.79 -9.24
CA ARG A 115 -1.66 2.33 -8.46
C ARG A 115 -2.89 2.28 -9.34
N ASP A 116 -3.56 1.15 -9.32
CA ASP A 116 -4.83 0.94 -10.00
C ASP A 116 -5.85 0.47 -8.98
N ARG A 117 -7.00 1.15 -8.94
CA ARG A 117 -8.12 0.78 -8.10
C ARG A 117 -9.37 0.61 -8.93
N SER A 118 -9.93 -0.58 -8.89
CA SER A 118 -11.26 -0.90 -9.40
C SER A 118 -12.24 -0.98 -8.24
N THR A 119 -13.35 -0.27 -8.36
CA THR A 119 -14.40 -0.22 -7.33
C THR A 119 -15.72 -0.66 -7.93
N VAL A 120 -16.44 -1.49 -7.20
CA VAL A 120 -17.83 -1.87 -7.48
C VAL A 120 -18.69 -1.35 -6.33
N SER A 121 -19.81 -0.73 -6.65
CA SER A 121 -20.78 -0.18 -5.70
C SER A 121 -22.20 -0.35 -6.22
N SER A 122 -23.17 -0.31 -5.34
CA SER A 122 -24.60 -0.22 -5.71
C SER A 122 -24.92 1.06 -6.49
N TYR A 123 -24.08 2.07 -6.43
CA TYR A 123 -24.21 3.35 -7.12
C TYR A 123 -23.09 3.54 -8.14
N ASN A 124 -23.45 3.65 -9.43
CA ASN A 124 -22.46 3.80 -10.52
C ASN A 124 -21.52 4.99 -10.31
N TRP A 125 -22.04 6.14 -9.87
CA TRP A 125 -21.24 7.33 -9.63
C TRP A 125 -20.19 7.12 -8.53
N VAL A 126 -20.44 6.24 -7.56
CA VAL A 126 -19.46 5.88 -6.53
C VAL A 126 -18.36 4.98 -7.12
N SER A 127 -18.75 4.04 -7.97
CA SER A 127 -17.78 3.20 -8.70
C SER A 127 -16.83 4.06 -9.51
N ASP A 128 -17.36 5.03 -10.27
CA ASP A 128 -16.58 5.95 -11.10
C ASP A 128 -15.68 6.87 -10.24
N LEU A 129 -16.23 7.44 -9.16
CA LEU A 129 -15.49 8.35 -8.27
C LEU A 129 -14.35 7.65 -7.53
N LYS A 130 -14.50 6.37 -7.19
CA LYS A 130 -13.56 5.63 -6.35
C LYS A 130 -12.61 4.74 -7.14
N SER A 131 -12.87 4.52 -8.44
CA SER A 131 -11.93 3.85 -9.34
C SER A 131 -10.95 4.87 -9.91
N PHE A 132 -9.68 4.51 -9.98
CA PHE A 132 -8.66 5.38 -10.56
C PHE A 132 -7.41 4.61 -10.95
N ASN A 133 -6.66 5.19 -11.88
CA ASN A 133 -5.28 4.82 -12.19
C ASN A 133 -4.38 6.02 -11.86
N GLN A 134 -3.27 5.79 -11.17
CA GLN A 134 -2.38 6.84 -10.72
C GLN A 134 -0.92 6.42 -10.87
N LEU A 135 -0.11 7.32 -11.44
CA LEU A 135 1.34 7.21 -11.47
C LEU A 135 1.93 8.29 -10.56
N GLN A 136 2.84 7.91 -9.68
CA GLN A 136 3.56 8.80 -8.78
C GLN A 136 5.07 8.58 -8.92
N THR A 137 5.83 9.66 -8.90
CA THR A 137 7.29 9.64 -8.85
C THR A 137 7.73 10.59 -7.75
N TRP A 138 8.69 10.16 -6.92
CA TRP A 138 9.26 11.04 -5.89
C TRP A 138 10.74 10.75 -5.66
N ILE A 139 11.42 11.78 -5.20
CA ILE A 139 12.79 11.72 -4.71
C ILE A 139 12.74 12.01 -3.21
N SER A 140 13.42 11.20 -2.41
CA SER A 140 13.58 11.43 -0.98
C SER A 140 15.06 11.42 -0.59
N ILE A 141 15.39 12.29 0.38
CA ILE A 141 16.68 12.34 1.01
C ILE A 141 16.49 11.82 2.44
N GLU A 142 17.23 10.79 2.79
CA GLU A 142 17.28 10.21 4.13
C GLU A 142 18.61 10.64 4.77
N TRP A 143 18.56 11.49 5.77
CA TRP A 143 19.74 11.99 6.49
C TRP A 143 19.70 11.54 7.94
N LYS A 144 20.75 10.87 8.40
CA LYS A 144 20.95 10.51 9.81
C LYS A 144 21.76 11.60 10.48
N ILE A 145 21.17 12.24 11.47
CA ILE A 145 21.86 13.22 12.32
C ILE A 145 22.15 12.50 13.63
N ASP A 146 23.44 12.32 13.93
CA ASP A 146 23.92 11.72 15.17
C ASP A 146 24.29 12.86 16.12
N TYR A 147 23.47 13.10 17.14
CA TYR A 147 23.67 14.17 18.12
C TYR A 147 24.74 13.84 19.17
N ASP A 148 25.18 12.59 19.26
CA ASP A 148 26.19 12.16 20.26
C ASP A 148 27.63 12.42 19.84
N LYS A 149 27.83 12.98 18.65
CA LYS A 149 29.17 13.30 18.10
C LYS A 149 29.65 14.72 18.35
N TYR A 150 28.92 15.56 19.11
CA TYR A 150 29.30 16.95 19.41
C TYR A 150 29.26 17.25 20.89
#